data_c68c7a23e6ba1a6a59d891ec61349c37
#
_entry.id   c68c7a23e6ba1a6a59d891ec61349c37
#
_cell.length_a   1.000
_cell.length_b   1.000
_cell.length_c   1.000
_cell.angle_alpha   90.00
_cell.angle_beta   90.00
_cell.angle_gamma   90.00
#
_symmetry.space_group_name_H-M   'P 1'
#
loop_
_entity.id
_entity.type
_entity.pdbx_description
1 polymer ?
#
loop_
_entity_poly.entity_id
_entity_poly.type
_entity_poly.pdbx_seq_one_letter_code
_entity_poly.pdbx_strand_id
1 'polypeptide(L)'
;MEFKKAFLSLVVTVMACMAFQVSAQYHFEVKSVDFDQIKRETLRPGSRYYYPNLVKSFNSNDTIMNFEAYRDLYFGFVFQEDYNPFRDTKFENKDDVENLYYTKDKELSRDQYDQIEKYAVRALDDNMFDIDQITYYIYALQKKKKYARAAVRQYRLDKLIAAIMSSGNGTEESPWVVIFPEHEYTLINMLGYVAVDHEEMDYGIDRIEAHPDDNPREKKYFYFDVSQMLEQAAKKFPEKFDLDK
;
A
#
# COMPACT_ATOMS: atom_id res chain seq x y z
N MET A 1 -23.06 -7.55 5.60
CA MET A 1 -22.27 -7.76 4.36
C MET A 1 -22.47 -6.63 3.35
N GLU A 2 -23.64 -6.02 3.22
CA GLU A 2 -23.87 -4.86 2.32
C GLU A 2 -23.25 -3.54 2.82
N PHE A 3 -23.01 -3.38 4.11
CA PHE A 3 -22.48 -2.15 4.71
C PHE A 3 -21.02 -1.85 4.35
N LYS A 4 -20.18 -2.88 4.09
CA LYS A 4 -18.82 -2.70 3.62
C LYS A 4 -18.74 -2.17 2.18
N LYS A 5 -19.75 -2.49 1.34
CA LYS A 5 -19.76 -2.17 -0.10
C LYS A 5 -19.88 -0.68 -0.44
N ALA A 6 -20.61 0.10 0.33
CA ALA A 6 -20.94 1.47 -0.10
C ALA A 6 -19.97 2.54 0.43
N PHE A 7 -19.21 2.26 1.48
CA PHE A 7 -18.10 3.15 1.89
C PHE A 7 -16.85 2.84 1.08
N LEU A 8 -16.63 1.57 0.80
CA LEU A 8 -15.67 1.15 -0.22
C LEU A 8 -15.89 1.95 -1.51
N SER A 9 -17.15 2.13 -1.95
CA SER A 9 -17.52 2.93 -3.13
C SER A 9 -17.11 4.41 -3.03
N LEU A 10 -17.21 5.08 -1.89
CA LEU A 10 -16.82 6.50 -1.77
C LEU A 10 -15.31 6.68 -1.68
N VAL A 11 -14.63 5.82 -0.91
CA VAL A 11 -13.17 5.79 -0.83
C VAL A 11 -12.60 5.29 -2.15
N VAL A 12 -13.21 4.30 -2.79
CA VAL A 12 -12.88 3.79 -4.12
C VAL A 12 -13.11 4.87 -5.19
N THR A 13 -14.16 5.68 -5.12
CA THR A 13 -14.37 6.77 -6.11
C THR A 13 -13.29 7.84 -5.97
N VAL A 14 -12.88 8.20 -4.76
CA VAL A 14 -11.76 9.13 -4.54
C VAL A 14 -10.44 8.46 -4.93
N MET A 15 -10.24 7.18 -4.59
CA MET A 15 -9.06 6.39 -4.94
C MET A 15 -9.01 6.06 -6.45
N ALA A 16 -10.11 5.69 -7.10
CA ALA A 16 -10.16 5.39 -8.53
C ALA A 16 -9.89 6.66 -9.37
N CYS A 17 -10.38 7.82 -8.96
CA CYS A 17 -9.98 9.10 -9.58
C CYS A 17 -8.48 9.35 -9.44
N MET A 18 -7.87 8.92 -8.33
CA MET A 18 -6.43 9.06 -8.09
C MET A 18 -5.62 8.04 -8.90
N ALA A 19 -6.03 6.78 -8.95
CA ALA A 19 -5.35 5.73 -9.72
C ALA A 19 -5.40 6.01 -11.24
N PHE A 20 -6.53 6.53 -11.74
CA PHE A 20 -6.63 6.99 -13.14
C PHE A 20 -5.73 8.19 -13.41
N GLN A 21 -5.57 9.10 -12.46
CA GLN A 21 -4.62 10.21 -12.60
C GLN A 21 -3.17 9.73 -12.52
N VAL A 22 -2.86 8.75 -11.67
CA VAL A 22 -1.53 8.16 -11.58
C VAL A 22 -1.18 7.40 -12.86
N SER A 23 -2.07 6.57 -13.38
CA SER A 23 -1.82 5.81 -14.61
C SER A 23 -1.83 6.68 -15.88
N ALA A 24 -2.61 7.77 -15.91
CA ALA A 24 -2.64 8.69 -17.05
C ALA A 24 -1.50 9.73 -17.02
N GLN A 25 -0.95 10.01 -15.85
CA GLN A 25 0.09 11.04 -15.67
C GLN A 25 1.51 10.49 -15.75
N TYR A 26 1.69 9.16 -15.57
CA TYR A 26 2.98 8.51 -15.63
C TYR A 26 2.91 7.30 -16.57
N HIS A 27 3.42 7.46 -17.80
CA HIS A 27 3.82 6.31 -18.60
C HIS A 27 5.01 5.66 -17.91
N PHE A 28 4.75 4.67 -17.05
CA PHE A 28 5.81 3.83 -16.51
C PHE A 28 6.17 2.78 -17.55
N GLU A 29 7.42 2.77 -17.93
CA GLU A 29 7.99 1.57 -18.52
C GLU A 29 8.02 0.50 -17.41
N VAL A 30 7.33 -0.62 -17.65
CA VAL A 30 7.36 -1.75 -16.71
C VAL A 30 8.81 -2.21 -16.58
N LYS A 31 9.32 -2.21 -15.36
CA LYS A 31 10.67 -2.57 -15.03
C LYS A 31 10.66 -3.64 -13.94
N SER A 32 11.19 -4.80 -14.23
CA SER A 32 11.37 -5.85 -13.24
C SER A 32 12.10 -5.36 -11.98
N VAL A 33 11.85 -5.98 -10.85
CA VAL A 33 12.49 -5.64 -9.58
C VAL A 33 13.74 -6.48 -9.41
N ASP A 34 14.93 -5.85 -9.48
CA ASP A 34 16.21 -6.50 -9.16
C ASP A 34 16.45 -6.40 -7.65
N PHE A 35 15.94 -7.37 -6.91
CA PHE A 35 16.10 -7.43 -5.46
C PHE A 35 17.55 -7.57 -4.99
N ASP A 36 18.42 -8.20 -5.77
CA ASP A 36 19.85 -8.30 -5.44
C ASP A 36 20.54 -6.94 -5.54
N GLN A 37 20.21 -6.17 -6.56
CA GLN A 37 20.70 -4.80 -6.70
C GLN A 37 20.15 -3.92 -5.56
N ILE A 38 18.85 -3.95 -5.33
CA ILE A 38 18.19 -3.17 -4.27
C ILE A 38 18.79 -3.49 -2.90
N LYS A 39 18.99 -4.77 -2.60
CA LYS A 39 19.64 -5.21 -1.36
C LYS A 39 21.04 -4.62 -1.20
N ARG A 40 21.88 -4.71 -2.24
CA ARG A 40 23.25 -4.15 -2.22
C ARG A 40 23.24 -2.65 -1.99
N GLU A 41 22.35 -1.91 -2.67
CA GLU A 41 22.29 -0.46 -2.58
C GLU A 41 21.71 0.03 -1.25
N THR A 42 20.64 -0.62 -0.77
CA THR A 42 19.95 -0.18 0.45
C THR A 42 20.71 -0.53 1.74
N LEU A 43 21.50 -1.60 1.75
CA LEU A 43 22.27 -2.01 2.93
C LEU A 43 23.68 -1.41 2.99
N ARG A 44 24.21 -0.84 1.89
CA ARG A 44 25.57 -0.32 1.83
C ARG A 44 25.65 1.13 2.32
N PRO A 45 26.31 1.41 3.47
CA PRO A 45 26.61 2.77 3.87
C PRO A 45 27.40 3.51 2.77
N GLY A 46 26.96 4.74 2.46
CA GLY A 46 27.59 5.54 1.40
C GLY A 46 26.96 5.34 0.00
N SER A 47 26.08 4.36 -0.18
CA SER A 47 25.24 4.32 -1.37
C SER A 47 24.29 5.52 -1.42
N ARG A 48 24.01 5.99 -2.64
CA ARG A 48 22.96 7.00 -2.88
C ARG A 48 21.61 6.56 -2.34
N TYR A 49 21.33 5.24 -2.38
CA TYR A 49 20.09 4.62 -1.97
C TYR A 49 20.19 3.89 -0.63
N TYR A 50 21.16 4.27 0.22
CA TYR A 50 21.28 3.73 1.58
C TYR A 50 19.99 3.95 2.36
N TYR A 51 19.40 2.86 2.88
CA TYR A 51 18.03 2.85 3.39
C TYR A 51 17.74 3.93 4.44
N PRO A 52 18.59 4.16 5.48
CA PRO A 52 18.36 5.22 6.44
C PRO A 52 18.27 6.62 5.82
N ASN A 53 19.00 6.87 4.73
CA ASN A 53 18.92 8.14 4.01
C ASN A 53 17.63 8.27 3.21
N LEU A 54 17.15 7.16 2.59
CA LEU A 54 15.86 7.12 1.90
C LEU A 54 14.72 7.43 2.87
N VAL A 55 14.70 6.77 4.04
CA VAL A 55 13.71 7.02 5.10
C VAL A 55 13.75 8.47 5.57
N LYS A 56 14.94 9.02 5.80
CA LYS A 56 15.10 10.42 6.19
C LYS A 56 14.52 11.37 5.13
N SER A 57 14.85 11.17 3.85
CA SER A 57 14.33 11.99 2.75
C SER A 57 12.82 11.86 2.62
N PHE A 58 12.29 10.65 2.69
CA PHE A 58 10.85 10.38 2.67
C PHE A 58 10.14 11.11 3.81
N ASN A 59 10.65 11.03 5.05
CA ASN A 59 10.04 11.66 6.22
C ASN A 59 10.16 13.18 6.22
N SER A 60 11.22 13.75 5.64
CA SER A 60 11.40 15.20 5.54
C SER A 60 10.61 15.84 4.39
N ASN A 61 9.81 15.09 3.64
CA ASN A 61 9.10 15.54 2.43
C ASN A 61 10.05 16.05 1.34
N ASP A 62 11.19 15.38 1.19
CA ASP A 62 12.17 15.73 0.18
C ASP A 62 11.60 15.51 -1.23
N THR A 63 11.28 16.60 -1.90
CA THR A 63 10.74 16.58 -3.27
C THR A 63 11.81 16.25 -4.32
N ILE A 64 13.08 16.12 -3.92
CA ILE A 64 14.20 15.74 -4.79
C ILE A 64 14.31 14.22 -4.92
N MET A 65 13.62 13.44 -4.07
CA MET A 65 13.57 12.00 -4.24
C MET A 65 13.09 11.63 -5.64
N ASN A 66 13.96 11.00 -6.42
CA ASN A 66 13.61 10.51 -7.74
C ASN A 66 12.79 9.21 -7.66
N PHE A 67 12.28 8.77 -8.81
CA PHE A 67 11.44 7.57 -8.89
C PHE A 67 12.15 6.31 -8.41
N GLU A 68 13.42 6.11 -8.78
CA GLU A 68 14.21 4.96 -8.33
C GLU A 68 14.39 4.96 -6.80
N ALA A 69 14.55 6.12 -6.17
CA ALA A 69 14.63 6.22 -4.72
C ALA A 69 13.34 5.75 -4.03
N TYR A 70 12.16 6.00 -4.63
CA TYR A 70 10.90 5.44 -4.12
C TYR A 70 10.79 3.94 -4.33
N ARG A 71 11.29 3.41 -5.46
CA ARG A 71 11.35 1.96 -5.68
C ARG A 71 12.26 1.30 -4.65
N ASP A 72 13.48 1.83 -4.46
CA ASP A 72 14.43 1.28 -3.50
C ASP A 72 13.95 1.44 -2.05
N LEU A 73 13.22 2.51 -1.74
CA LEU A 73 12.58 2.70 -0.44
C LEU A 73 11.52 1.61 -0.19
N TYR A 74 10.64 1.37 -1.15
CA TYR A 74 9.56 0.40 -0.99
C TYR A 74 10.09 -1.03 -1.02
N PHE A 75 10.71 -1.45 -2.13
CA PHE A 75 11.18 -2.83 -2.27
C PHE A 75 12.37 -3.17 -1.35
N GLY A 76 13.19 -2.19 -0.98
CA GLY A 76 14.31 -2.38 -0.07
C GLY A 76 13.91 -2.58 1.39
N PHE A 77 12.64 -2.31 1.74
CA PHE A 77 12.16 -2.52 3.10
C PHE A 77 12.20 -3.99 3.54
N VAL A 78 12.00 -4.92 2.62
CA VAL A 78 12.05 -6.36 2.92
C VAL A 78 13.39 -6.82 3.53
N PHE A 79 14.47 -6.07 3.29
CA PHE A 79 15.81 -6.36 3.81
C PHE A 79 16.12 -5.64 5.13
N GLN A 80 15.22 -4.79 5.63
CA GLN A 80 15.46 -4.06 6.87
C GLN A 80 15.14 -4.91 8.09
N GLU A 81 15.77 -4.60 9.21
CA GLU A 81 15.65 -5.39 10.44
C GLU A 81 14.21 -5.43 10.97
N ASP A 82 13.51 -4.30 10.87
CA ASP A 82 12.14 -4.11 11.36
C ASP A 82 11.04 -4.57 10.38
N TYR A 83 11.42 -5.10 9.19
CA TYR A 83 10.44 -5.62 8.24
C TYR A 83 9.67 -6.81 8.81
N ASN A 84 8.35 -6.73 8.80
CA ASN A 84 7.43 -7.77 9.18
C ASN A 84 6.16 -7.68 8.30
N PRO A 85 5.97 -8.58 7.32
CA PRO A 85 4.78 -8.55 6.45
C PRO A 85 3.50 -8.95 7.18
N PHE A 86 3.61 -9.55 8.37
CA PHE A 86 2.48 -9.94 9.23
C PHE A 86 2.21 -8.92 10.35
N ARG A 87 2.77 -7.72 10.21
CA ARG A 87 2.57 -6.67 11.21
C ARG A 87 1.11 -6.26 11.23
N ASP A 88 0.48 -6.41 12.37
CA ASP A 88 -0.87 -5.91 12.64
C ASP A 88 -0.77 -4.77 13.65
N THR A 89 -0.85 -3.55 13.16
CA THR A 89 -0.81 -2.36 13.99
C THR A 89 -2.10 -2.24 14.79
N LYS A 90 -2.07 -2.69 16.05
CA LYS A 90 -3.21 -2.62 16.99
C LYS A 90 -2.94 -1.57 18.04
N PHE A 91 -3.67 -0.47 17.98
CA PHE A 91 -3.75 0.50 19.08
C PHE A 91 -5.09 0.37 19.81
N GLU A 92 -5.15 0.81 21.06
CA GLU A 92 -6.29 0.64 21.96
C GLU A 92 -7.64 1.12 21.37
N ASN A 93 -7.62 2.06 20.44
CA ASN A 93 -8.82 2.63 19.82
C ASN A 93 -9.00 2.24 18.35
N LYS A 94 -8.40 1.13 17.90
CA LYS A 94 -8.48 0.69 16.50
C LYS A 94 -9.92 0.56 16.03
N ASP A 95 -10.72 -0.25 16.75
CA ASP A 95 -12.09 -0.55 16.36
C ASP A 95 -12.98 0.71 16.35
N ASP A 96 -12.78 1.62 17.31
CA ASP A 96 -13.53 2.88 17.38
C ASP A 96 -13.24 3.77 16.17
N VAL A 97 -11.98 3.86 15.76
CA VAL A 97 -11.58 4.67 14.61
C VAL A 97 -11.97 4.01 13.29
N GLU A 98 -11.82 2.69 13.16
CA GLU A 98 -12.24 1.96 11.98
C GLU A 98 -13.76 2.07 11.76
N ASN A 99 -14.56 2.06 12.81
CA ASN A 99 -15.99 2.30 12.72
C ASN A 99 -16.33 3.69 12.15
N LEU A 100 -15.47 4.70 12.35
CA LEU A 100 -15.67 6.02 11.73
C LEU A 100 -15.49 5.98 10.21
N TYR A 101 -14.60 5.12 9.69
CA TYR A 101 -14.40 4.97 8.26
C TYR A 101 -15.62 4.39 7.55
N TYR A 102 -16.43 3.59 8.26
CA TYR A 102 -17.61 2.91 7.72
C TYR A 102 -18.94 3.64 8.01
N THR A 103 -18.90 4.85 8.59
CA THR A 103 -20.10 5.63 8.86
C THR A 103 -20.66 6.19 7.56
N LYS A 104 -21.77 5.60 7.07
CA LYS A 104 -22.47 6.04 5.84
C LYS A 104 -23.22 7.35 6.09
N ASP A 105 -23.22 8.22 5.07
CA ASP A 105 -24.15 9.35 4.88
C ASP A 105 -24.16 10.41 6.02
N LYS A 106 -23.26 10.30 6.98
CA LYS A 106 -23.15 11.27 8.05
C LYS A 106 -21.81 11.97 8.01
N GLU A 107 -21.83 13.26 7.83
CA GLU A 107 -20.60 14.05 7.97
C GLU A 107 -20.06 13.91 9.38
N LEU A 108 -18.79 13.48 9.49
CA LEU A 108 -18.14 13.32 10.78
C LEU A 108 -17.89 14.69 11.43
N SER A 109 -17.91 14.71 12.76
CA SER A 109 -17.51 15.89 13.51
C SER A 109 -16.01 16.17 13.38
N ARG A 110 -15.60 17.39 13.69
CA ARG A 110 -14.17 17.76 13.70
C ARG A 110 -13.36 16.88 14.64
N ASP A 111 -13.90 16.52 15.79
CA ASP A 111 -13.23 15.67 16.79
C ASP A 111 -13.05 14.24 16.26
N GLN A 112 -13.98 13.72 15.48
CA GLN A 112 -13.87 12.42 14.83
C GLN A 112 -12.78 12.44 13.74
N TYR A 113 -12.69 13.50 12.93
CA TYR A 113 -11.57 13.67 12.00
C TYR A 113 -10.24 13.83 12.73
N ASP A 114 -10.21 14.44 13.92
CA ASP A 114 -9.00 14.50 14.74
C ASP A 114 -8.59 13.12 15.27
N GLN A 115 -9.55 12.25 15.60
CA GLN A 115 -9.27 10.87 15.98
C GLN A 115 -8.67 10.08 14.82
N ILE A 116 -9.25 10.17 13.62
CA ILE A 116 -8.71 9.55 12.40
C ILE A 116 -7.28 10.05 12.14
N GLU A 117 -7.04 11.38 12.16
CA GLU A 117 -5.70 11.94 11.96
C GLU A 117 -4.69 11.39 12.98
N LYS A 118 -5.05 11.37 14.27
CA LYS A 118 -4.16 10.88 15.33
C LYS A 118 -3.83 9.40 15.19
N TYR A 119 -4.84 8.59 14.88
CA TYR A 119 -4.65 7.16 14.67
C TYR A 119 -3.75 6.89 13.47
N ALA A 120 -4.05 7.49 12.33
CA ALA A 120 -3.26 7.34 11.12
C ALA A 120 -1.79 7.76 11.31
N VAL A 121 -1.52 8.85 12.04
CA VAL A 121 -0.14 9.26 12.34
C VAL A 121 0.58 8.18 13.14
N ARG A 122 -0.04 7.61 14.19
CA ARG A 122 0.57 6.55 14.99
C ARG A 122 0.80 5.26 14.18
N ALA A 123 -0.17 4.88 13.34
CA ALA A 123 -0.06 3.73 12.48
C ALA A 123 1.09 3.89 11.47
N LEU A 124 1.24 5.08 10.89
CA LEU A 124 2.32 5.39 9.94
C LEU A 124 3.70 5.54 10.61
N ASP A 125 3.76 5.84 11.90
CA ASP A 125 5.00 5.78 12.67
C ASP A 125 5.45 4.32 12.90
N ASP A 126 4.51 3.37 12.97
CA ASP A 126 4.78 1.94 13.08
C ASP A 126 5.03 1.29 11.70
N ASN A 127 4.17 1.55 10.72
CA ASN A 127 4.33 1.09 9.33
C ASN A 127 4.12 2.25 8.34
N MET A 128 5.21 2.83 7.86
CA MET A 128 5.16 3.97 6.93
C MET A 128 4.58 3.63 5.55
N PHE A 129 4.39 2.34 5.25
CA PHE A 129 3.81 1.82 4.02
C PHE A 129 2.35 1.37 4.17
N ASP A 130 1.71 1.61 5.30
CA ASP A 130 0.29 1.37 5.46
C ASP A 130 -0.52 2.32 4.56
N ILE A 131 -0.82 1.85 3.34
CA ILE A 131 -1.47 2.63 2.28
C ILE A 131 -2.87 3.06 2.70
N ASP A 132 -3.59 2.22 3.42
CA ASP A 132 -4.93 2.55 3.91
C ASP A 132 -4.88 3.69 4.92
N GLN A 133 -3.94 3.65 5.86
CA GLN A 133 -3.78 4.74 6.84
C GLN A 133 -3.26 6.03 6.20
N ILE A 134 -2.42 5.96 5.17
CA ILE A 134 -2.06 7.16 4.39
C ILE A 134 -3.33 7.78 3.78
N THR A 135 -4.19 6.96 3.21
CA THR A 135 -5.44 7.41 2.57
C THR A 135 -6.41 8.03 3.57
N TYR A 136 -6.63 7.40 4.72
CA TYR A 136 -7.47 7.95 5.79
C TYR A 136 -6.90 9.25 6.35
N TYR A 137 -5.58 9.35 6.44
CA TYR A 137 -4.92 10.58 6.86
C TYR A 137 -5.18 11.73 5.86
N ILE A 138 -5.03 11.46 4.56
CA ILE A 138 -5.33 12.44 3.49
C ILE A 138 -6.78 12.89 3.60
N TYR A 139 -7.72 11.96 3.73
CA TYR A 139 -9.15 12.23 3.88
C TYR A 139 -9.44 13.15 5.08
N ALA A 140 -8.94 12.81 6.27
CA ALA A 140 -9.13 13.62 7.45
C ALA A 140 -8.55 15.04 7.30
N LEU A 141 -7.37 15.17 6.68
CA LEU A 141 -6.76 16.47 6.40
C LEU A 141 -7.60 17.31 5.44
N GLN A 142 -8.15 16.72 4.39
CA GLN A 142 -9.01 17.39 3.41
C GLN A 142 -10.30 17.90 4.07
N LYS A 143 -10.97 17.05 4.86
CA LYS A 143 -12.19 17.42 5.61
C LYS A 143 -11.94 18.54 6.63
N LYS A 144 -10.73 18.57 7.19
CA LYS A 144 -10.27 19.65 8.09
C LYS A 144 -9.74 20.88 7.36
N LYS A 145 -9.84 20.91 6.01
CA LYS A 145 -9.34 22.00 5.14
C LYS A 145 -7.82 22.23 5.25
N LYS A 146 -7.05 21.23 5.65
CA LYS A 146 -5.58 21.27 5.72
C LYS A 146 -4.96 20.84 4.38
N TYR A 147 -5.36 21.47 3.30
CA TYR A 147 -5.09 21.05 1.93
C TYR A 147 -3.60 20.92 1.59
N ALA A 148 -2.76 21.84 2.07
CA ALA A 148 -1.31 21.75 1.82
C ALA A 148 -0.69 20.49 2.44
N ARG A 149 -1.10 20.13 3.65
CA ARG A 149 -0.64 18.87 4.30
C ARG A 149 -1.19 17.64 3.58
N ALA A 150 -2.45 17.67 3.16
CA ALA A 150 -3.07 16.61 2.38
C ALA A 150 -2.32 16.38 1.07
N ALA A 151 -1.96 17.46 0.34
CA ALA A 151 -1.23 17.37 -0.92
C ALA A 151 0.16 16.72 -0.76
N VAL A 152 0.88 16.99 0.34
CA VAL A 152 2.17 16.34 0.62
C VAL A 152 1.99 14.85 0.84
N ARG A 153 0.96 14.42 1.58
CA ARG A 153 0.67 12.99 1.80
C ARG A 153 0.22 12.31 0.52
N GLN A 154 -0.61 12.98 -0.28
CA GLN A 154 -1.04 12.49 -1.58
C GLN A 154 0.16 12.25 -2.50
N TYR A 155 1.07 13.21 -2.61
CA TYR A 155 2.28 13.07 -3.41
C TYR A 155 3.09 11.80 -3.03
N ARG A 156 3.24 11.53 -1.73
CA ARG A 156 3.93 10.32 -1.25
C ARG A 156 3.20 9.06 -1.63
N LEU A 157 1.87 9.05 -1.42
CA LEU A 157 1.02 7.93 -1.81
C LEU A 157 1.16 7.63 -3.30
N ASP A 158 1.03 8.66 -4.14
CA ASP A 158 1.14 8.53 -5.60
C ASP A 158 2.49 7.91 -6.01
N LYS A 159 3.58 8.31 -5.34
CA LYS A 159 4.92 7.75 -5.62
C LYS A 159 5.07 6.31 -5.15
N LEU A 160 4.50 5.93 -4.02
CA LEU A 160 4.50 4.54 -3.55
C LEU A 160 3.69 3.64 -4.48
N ILE A 161 2.47 4.05 -4.84
CA ILE A 161 1.64 3.32 -5.80
C ILE A 161 2.36 3.19 -7.15
N ALA A 162 2.96 4.28 -7.63
CA ALA A 162 3.75 4.27 -8.84
C ALA A 162 4.93 3.27 -8.78
N ALA A 163 5.63 3.19 -7.66
CA ALA A 163 6.71 2.23 -7.46
C ALA A 163 6.19 0.78 -7.60
N ILE A 164 5.06 0.45 -6.95
CA ILE A 164 4.45 -0.88 -7.04
C ILE A 164 4.00 -1.16 -8.48
N MET A 165 3.21 -0.27 -9.08
CA MET A 165 2.66 -0.48 -10.43
C MET A 165 3.73 -0.53 -11.52
N SER A 166 4.90 0.04 -11.30
CA SER A 166 6.01 -0.05 -12.24
C SER A 166 6.69 -1.42 -12.28
N SER A 167 6.40 -2.31 -11.33
CA SER A 167 7.00 -3.65 -11.28
C SER A 167 6.37 -4.63 -12.26
N GLY A 168 5.15 -4.37 -12.71
CA GLY A 168 4.39 -5.22 -13.61
C GLY A 168 3.16 -4.51 -14.16
N ASN A 169 2.25 -5.30 -14.73
CA ASN A 169 0.94 -4.83 -15.20
C ASN A 169 -0.25 -5.62 -14.60
N GLY A 170 0.03 -6.48 -13.61
CA GLY A 170 -0.98 -7.27 -12.90
C GLY A 170 -1.53 -8.45 -13.69
N THR A 171 -0.87 -8.87 -14.78
CA THR A 171 -1.19 -10.11 -15.51
C THR A 171 -0.30 -11.26 -15.01
N GLU A 172 -0.66 -12.47 -15.40
CA GLU A 172 0.13 -13.68 -15.06
C GLU A 172 1.57 -13.60 -15.57
N GLU A 173 1.78 -13.04 -16.77
CA GLU A 173 3.10 -12.88 -17.37
C GLU A 173 3.91 -11.73 -16.76
N SER A 174 3.24 -10.80 -16.10
CA SER A 174 3.86 -9.60 -15.52
C SER A 174 3.12 -9.16 -14.25
N PRO A 175 3.19 -9.95 -13.17
CA PRO A 175 2.53 -9.65 -11.90
C PRO A 175 3.10 -8.39 -11.26
N TRP A 176 2.29 -7.71 -10.47
CA TRP A 176 2.79 -6.64 -9.59
C TRP A 176 3.52 -7.23 -8.39
N VAL A 177 4.68 -6.69 -8.08
CA VAL A 177 5.44 -7.08 -6.89
C VAL A 177 4.95 -6.29 -5.68
N VAL A 178 4.58 -7.00 -4.61
CA VAL A 178 4.19 -6.38 -3.34
C VAL A 178 5.02 -6.93 -2.17
N ILE A 179 5.15 -6.12 -1.12
CA ILE A 179 5.92 -6.48 0.08
C ILE A 179 5.03 -6.62 1.33
N PHE A 180 3.73 -6.44 1.19
CA PHE A 180 2.72 -6.65 2.22
C PHE A 180 1.47 -7.26 1.58
N PRO A 181 0.83 -8.28 2.20
CA PRO A 181 -0.37 -8.92 1.63
C PRO A 181 -1.54 -7.94 1.44
N GLU A 182 -1.71 -6.99 2.36
CA GLU A 182 -2.78 -6.00 2.30
C GLU A 182 -2.69 -5.09 1.06
N HIS A 183 -1.50 -4.90 0.49
CA HIS A 183 -1.32 -4.06 -0.70
C HIS A 183 -1.99 -4.63 -1.95
N GLU A 184 -2.16 -5.94 -2.05
CA GLU A 184 -2.87 -6.61 -3.14
C GLU A 184 -4.31 -6.10 -3.21
N TYR A 185 -5.01 -6.18 -2.09
CA TYR A 185 -6.41 -5.77 -1.98
C TYR A 185 -6.56 -4.26 -2.12
N THR A 186 -5.64 -3.51 -1.54
CA THR A 186 -5.65 -2.04 -1.65
C THR A 186 -5.50 -1.60 -3.11
N LEU A 187 -4.57 -2.19 -3.88
CA LEU A 187 -4.39 -1.89 -5.30
C LEU A 187 -5.63 -2.25 -6.12
N ILE A 188 -6.21 -3.43 -5.90
CA ILE A 188 -7.44 -3.87 -6.56
C ILE A 188 -8.57 -2.87 -6.31
N ASN A 189 -8.75 -2.46 -5.05
CA ASN A 189 -9.75 -1.47 -4.66
C ASN A 189 -9.49 -0.11 -5.33
N MET A 190 -8.24 0.33 -5.39
CA MET A 190 -7.85 1.59 -6.06
C MET A 190 -8.13 1.58 -7.56
N LEU A 191 -8.11 0.41 -8.18
CA LEU A 191 -8.46 0.21 -9.59
C LEU A 191 -9.97 0.13 -9.83
N GLY A 192 -10.79 0.23 -8.78
CA GLY A 192 -12.26 0.17 -8.87
C GLY A 192 -12.81 -1.24 -8.92
N TYR A 193 -12.07 -2.22 -8.41
CA TYR A 193 -12.50 -3.62 -8.33
C TYR A 193 -12.68 -4.07 -6.89
N VAL A 194 -13.49 -5.09 -6.70
CA VAL A 194 -13.74 -5.75 -5.42
C VAL A 194 -13.21 -7.18 -5.50
N ALA A 195 -12.25 -7.51 -4.67
CA ALA A 195 -11.72 -8.87 -4.57
C ALA A 195 -12.78 -9.82 -4.00
N VAL A 196 -12.92 -11.01 -4.60
CA VAL A 196 -13.93 -12.01 -4.22
C VAL A 196 -13.33 -13.37 -3.88
N ASP A 197 -12.18 -13.70 -4.45
CA ASP A 197 -11.48 -14.95 -4.19
C ASP A 197 -9.97 -14.75 -4.30
N HIS A 198 -9.19 -15.57 -3.58
CA HIS A 198 -7.75 -15.51 -3.53
C HIS A 198 -7.19 -16.94 -3.64
N GLU A 199 -6.24 -17.13 -4.53
CA GLU A 199 -5.55 -18.38 -4.75
C GLU A 199 -4.02 -18.15 -4.71
N GLU A 200 -3.38 -18.85 -3.78
CA GLU A 200 -1.91 -18.94 -3.74
C GLU A 200 -1.47 -19.92 -4.83
N MET A 201 -0.70 -19.44 -5.78
CA MET A 201 -0.15 -20.24 -6.87
C MET A 201 1.30 -20.64 -6.58
N ASP A 202 1.86 -21.51 -7.41
CA ASP A 202 3.26 -21.88 -7.31
C ASP A 202 4.21 -20.67 -7.41
N TYR A 203 5.39 -20.79 -6.84
CA TYR A 203 6.48 -19.81 -6.89
C TYR A 203 6.21 -18.44 -6.24
N GLY A 204 5.25 -18.37 -5.32
CA GLY A 204 4.93 -17.13 -4.60
C GLY A 204 4.22 -16.12 -5.49
N ILE A 205 3.32 -16.61 -6.34
CA ILE A 205 2.39 -15.80 -7.12
C ILE A 205 1.01 -15.94 -6.48
N ASP A 206 0.36 -14.83 -6.22
CA ASP A 206 -1.02 -14.77 -5.79
C ASP A 206 -1.92 -14.35 -6.94
N ARG A 207 -3.02 -15.09 -7.12
CA ARG A 207 -4.08 -14.77 -8.08
C ARG A 207 -5.33 -14.34 -7.33
N ILE A 208 -5.81 -13.14 -7.61
CA ILE A 208 -7.03 -12.63 -6.99
C ILE A 208 -8.10 -12.47 -8.06
N GLU A 209 -9.24 -13.18 -7.89
CA GLU A 209 -10.45 -12.94 -8.65
C GLU A 209 -11.14 -11.70 -8.10
N ALA A 210 -11.48 -10.77 -8.99
CA ALA A 210 -12.17 -9.55 -8.64
C ALA A 210 -13.23 -9.20 -9.69
N HIS A 211 -14.15 -8.31 -9.35
CA HIS A 211 -15.11 -7.74 -10.28
C HIS A 211 -15.13 -6.21 -10.15
N PRO A 212 -15.51 -5.47 -11.21
CA PRO A 212 -15.77 -4.04 -11.09
C PRO A 212 -16.83 -3.77 -10.01
N ASP A 213 -16.68 -2.68 -9.26
CA ASP A 213 -17.61 -2.33 -8.18
C ASP A 213 -19.05 -2.12 -8.71
N ASP A 214 -19.20 -1.62 -9.94
CA ASP A 214 -20.47 -1.37 -10.61
C ASP A 214 -20.99 -2.56 -11.45
N ASN A 215 -20.19 -3.61 -11.66
CA ASN A 215 -20.56 -4.78 -12.45
C ASN A 215 -20.13 -6.12 -11.82
N PRO A 216 -20.84 -6.62 -10.80
CA PRO A 216 -20.47 -7.87 -10.11
C PRO A 216 -20.49 -9.15 -10.96
N ARG A 217 -20.95 -9.09 -12.23
CA ARG A 217 -20.99 -10.24 -13.12
C ARG A 217 -19.75 -10.37 -13.99
N GLU A 218 -18.98 -9.32 -14.11
CA GLU A 218 -17.71 -9.32 -14.82
C GLU A 218 -16.62 -9.86 -13.91
N LYS A 219 -15.85 -10.83 -14.40
CA LYS A 219 -14.73 -11.40 -13.67
C LYS A 219 -13.43 -10.90 -14.27
N LYS A 220 -12.49 -10.55 -13.41
CA LYS A 220 -11.12 -10.20 -13.76
C LYS A 220 -10.16 -10.84 -12.78
N TYR A 221 -9.00 -11.24 -13.26
CA TYR A 221 -7.93 -11.77 -12.44
C TYR A 221 -6.78 -10.79 -12.38
N PHE A 222 -6.23 -10.61 -11.18
CA PHE A 222 -5.03 -9.84 -10.92
C PHE A 222 -3.98 -10.75 -10.31
N TYR A 223 -2.73 -10.55 -10.69
CA TYR A 223 -1.62 -11.37 -10.26
C TYR A 223 -0.59 -10.53 -9.52
N PHE A 224 -0.10 -11.07 -8.41
CA PHE A 224 0.88 -10.42 -7.56
C PHE A 224 2.05 -11.37 -7.31
N ASP A 225 3.27 -10.85 -7.36
CA ASP A 225 4.48 -11.56 -6.98
C ASP A 225 4.80 -11.23 -5.52
N VAL A 226 4.60 -12.20 -4.66
CA VAL A 226 4.89 -12.16 -3.22
C VAL A 226 6.12 -13.00 -2.85
N SER A 227 6.83 -13.53 -3.83
CA SER A 227 7.95 -14.45 -3.63
C SER A 227 9.03 -13.89 -2.71
N GLN A 228 9.44 -12.63 -2.93
CA GLN A 228 10.45 -11.99 -2.07
C GLN A 228 9.91 -11.70 -0.66
N MET A 229 8.63 -11.34 -0.54
CA MET A 229 7.95 -11.17 0.75
C MET A 229 8.00 -12.48 1.54
N LEU A 230 7.57 -13.60 0.93
CA LEU A 230 7.57 -14.91 1.56
C LEU A 230 8.98 -15.38 1.92
N GLU A 231 9.96 -15.20 1.03
CA GLU A 231 11.35 -15.54 1.29
C GLU A 231 11.91 -14.83 2.53
N GLN A 232 11.69 -13.52 2.65
CA GLN A 232 12.17 -12.75 3.80
C GLN A 232 11.36 -13.03 5.06
N ALA A 233 10.05 -13.27 4.93
CA ALA A 233 9.21 -13.70 6.03
C ALA A 233 9.65 -15.06 6.60
N ALA A 234 9.91 -16.05 5.76
CA ALA A 234 10.39 -17.37 6.18
C ALA A 234 11.75 -17.30 6.90
N LYS A 235 12.64 -16.40 6.49
CA LYS A 235 13.92 -16.18 7.18
C LYS A 235 13.77 -15.55 8.56
N LYS A 236 12.82 -14.63 8.72
CA LYS A 236 12.63 -13.85 9.96
C LYS A 236 11.68 -14.52 10.95
N PHE A 237 10.69 -15.24 10.44
CA PHE A 237 9.60 -15.85 11.20
C PHE A 237 9.42 -17.32 10.80
N PRO A 238 10.48 -18.16 10.90
CA PRO A 238 10.41 -19.57 10.45
C PRO A 238 9.30 -20.35 11.13
N GLU A 239 8.92 -19.98 12.36
CA GLU A 239 7.83 -20.62 13.11
C GLU A 239 6.45 -20.45 12.46
N LYS A 240 6.27 -19.48 11.55
CA LYS A 240 5.02 -19.28 10.81
C LYS A 240 4.91 -20.15 9.56
N PHE A 241 6.01 -20.72 9.12
CA PHE A 241 6.12 -21.56 7.92
C PHE A 241 6.36 -23.04 8.26
N ASP A 242 6.47 -23.39 9.56
CA ASP A 242 6.66 -24.76 10.04
C ASP A 242 5.29 -25.46 10.06
N LEU A 243 4.90 -26.08 8.93
CA LEU A 243 3.62 -26.78 8.76
C LEU A 243 3.57 -28.16 9.44
N ASP A 244 4.66 -28.58 10.12
CA ASP A 244 4.82 -29.92 10.72
C ASP A 244 4.61 -29.94 12.25
N LYS A 245 3.81 -29.00 12.81
CA LYS A 245 3.44 -29.03 14.24
C LYS A 245 1.95 -29.13 14.45
#